data_10c6ac2e4c40ba14c97c12a4393d670e
#
_entry.id   10c6ac2e4c40ba14c97c12a4393d670e
#
_cell.length_a   1.000
_cell.length_b   1.000
_cell.length_c   1.000
_cell.angle_alpha   90.00
_cell.angle_beta   90.00
_cell.angle_gamma   90.00
#
_symmetry.space_group_name_H-M   'P 1'
#
loop_
_entity.id
_entity.type
_entity.pdbx_description
1 polymer ?
#
loop_
_entity_poly.entity_id
_entity_poly.type
_entity_poly.pdbx_seq_one_letter_code
_entity_poly.pdbx_strand_id
1 'polypeptide(L)'
;MSVQQGIDLCETYERVAAETGHTPPLWLSFIAGIYDEYLENYVRDNKVDIEGDIVRQAGLAATRKMYQILHDKRYRATIIGGGARHVRHFTEMVGGDQVVTINWKGTADVLLGRDEDVVHRFGNPVPPHVIDELLAKLPDFRRGWETGGISIDEYEDFGPVELFRSMFLKSWRSVLETIKSMR
;
A
#
# COMPACT_ATOMS: atom_id res chain seq x y z
N MET A 1 -2.79 -1.77 3.79
CA MET A 1 -3.61 -2.99 3.94
C MET A 1 -2.85 -4.20 3.44
N SER A 2 -3.22 -5.41 3.87
CA SER A 2 -2.70 -6.67 3.34
C SER A 2 -3.47 -7.12 2.10
N VAL A 3 -2.92 -8.11 1.38
CA VAL A 3 -3.61 -8.74 0.23
C VAL A 3 -4.91 -9.42 0.72
N GLN A 4 -4.88 -10.11 1.86
CA GLN A 4 -6.08 -10.75 2.41
C GLN A 4 -7.17 -9.74 2.78
N GLN A 5 -6.82 -8.61 3.42
CA GLN A 5 -7.80 -7.53 3.67
C GLN A 5 -8.47 -7.03 2.38
N GLY A 6 -7.70 -6.89 1.30
CA GLY A 6 -8.24 -6.49 0.01
C GLY A 6 -9.24 -7.51 -0.54
N ILE A 7 -8.92 -8.80 -0.43
CA ILE A 7 -9.82 -9.89 -0.86
C ILE A 7 -11.11 -9.87 -0.05
N ASP A 8 -11.03 -9.83 1.27
CA ASP A 8 -12.21 -9.87 2.15
C ASP A 8 -13.14 -8.67 1.96
N LEU A 9 -12.55 -7.48 1.71
CA LEU A 9 -13.33 -6.30 1.35
C LEU A 9 -14.08 -6.47 0.03
N CYS A 10 -13.41 -7.03 -1.00
CA CYS A 10 -14.04 -7.31 -2.28
C CYS A 10 -15.15 -8.35 -2.14
N GLU A 11 -14.91 -9.45 -1.46
CA GLU A 11 -15.90 -10.52 -1.26
C GLU A 11 -17.11 -10.03 -0.46
N THR A 12 -16.86 -9.21 0.57
CA THR A 12 -17.94 -8.58 1.34
C THR A 12 -18.74 -7.61 0.47
N TYR A 13 -18.07 -6.78 -0.34
CA TYR A 13 -18.72 -5.86 -1.25
C TYR A 13 -19.59 -6.60 -2.28
N GLU A 14 -19.06 -7.65 -2.93
CA GLU A 14 -19.80 -8.42 -3.93
C GLU A 14 -21.05 -9.10 -3.32
N ARG A 15 -20.94 -9.62 -2.10
CA ARG A 15 -22.07 -10.21 -1.38
C ARG A 15 -23.13 -9.16 -1.07
N VAL A 16 -22.76 -8.02 -0.48
CA VAL A 16 -23.70 -6.95 -0.14
C VAL A 16 -24.33 -6.34 -1.41
N ALA A 17 -23.57 -6.18 -2.48
CA ALA A 17 -24.09 -5.70 -3.76
C ALA A 17 -25.13 -6.66 -4.36
N ALA A 18 -24.91 -7.97 -4.24
CA ALA A 18 -25.87 -8.98 -4.69
C ALA A 18 -27.16 -8.97 -3.86
N GLU A 19 -27.06 -8.77 -2.54
CA GLU A 19 -28.20 -8.72 -1.62
C GLU A 19 -29.05 -7.44 -1.76
N THR A 20 -28.41 -6.30 -2.02
CA THR A 20 -29.06 -4.98 -1.98
C THR A 20 -29.34 -4.39 -3.36
N GLY A 21 -28.69 -4.86 -4.41
CA GLY A 21 -28.70 -4.25 -5.75
C GLY A 21 -27.91 -2.95 -5.86
N HIS A 22 -27.24 -2.50 -4.79
CA HIS A 22 -26.44 -1.29 -4.79
C HIS A 22 -24.96 -1.58 -5.08
N THR A 23 -24.38 -0.84 -6.02
CA THR A 23 -22.98 -1.02 -6.48
C THR A 23 -22.22 0.31 -6.48
N PRO A 24 -22.02 0.96 -5.31
CA PRO A 24 -21.23 2.17 -5.22
C PRO A 24 -19.77 1.87 -5.58
N PRO A 25 -18.96 2.85 -6.05
CA PRO A 25 -17.55 2.64 -6.31
C PRO A 25 -16.80 2.15 -5.06
N LEU A 26 -16.03 1.07 -5.19
CA LEU A 26 -15.15 0.57 -4.14
C LEU A 26 -13.69 0.87 -4.48
N TRP A 27 -13.01 1.55 -3.55
CA TRP A 27 -11.59 1.90 -3.67
C TRP A 27 -10.78 1.18 -2.61
N LEU A 28 -9.81 0.38 -3.03
CA LEU A 28 -8.87 -0.30 -2.13
C LEU A 28 -7.60 0.53 -1.96
N SER A 29 -7.37 1.01 -0.75
CA SER A 29 -6.21 1.87 -0.46
C SER A 29 -4.97 1.05 -0.13
N PHE A 30 -4.18 0.72 -1.16
CA PHE A 30 -2.83 0.16 -1.01
C PHE A 30 -1.81 1.29 -0.97
N ILE A 31 -1.39 1.66 0.24
CA ILE A 31 -0.47 2.78 0.45
C ILE A 31 0.96 2.26 0.48
N ALA A 32 1.53 2.06 -0.72
CA ALA A 32 2.85 1.45 -0.91
C ALA A 32 3.95 2.14 -0.08
N GLY A 33 3.96 3.48 -0.02
CA GLY A 33 4.98 4.21 0.73
C GLY A 33 4.92 3.99 2.24
N ILE A 34 3.72 3.83 2.83
CA ILE A 34 3.59 3.50 4.26
C ILE A 34 4.03 2.06 4.52
N TYR A 35 3.73 1.17 3.57
CA TYR A 35 4.16 -0.22 3.68
C TYR A 35 5.67 -0.32 3.72
N ASP A 36 6.35 0.35 2.78
CA ASP A 36 7.81 0.39 2.71
C ASP A 36 8.41 1.08 3.95
N GLU A 37 7.87 2.22 4.38
CA GLU A 37 8.31 2.93 5.59
C GLU A 37 8.23 2.05 6.84
N TYR A 38 7.14 1.32 7.00
CA TYR A 38 6.99 0.37 8.11
C TYR A 38 8.08 -0.70 8.09
N LEU A 39 8.32 -1.30 6.93
CA LEU A 39 9.33 -2.35 6.79
C LEU A 39 10.76 -1.82 6.93
N GLU A 40 11.06 -0.63 6.41
CA GLU A 40 12.35 0.05 6.64
C GLU A 40 12.60 0.31 8.13
N ASN A 41 11.57 0.75 8.88
CA ASN A 41 11.65 0.91 10.32
C ASN A 41 11.90 -0.43 11.02
N TYR A 42 11.17 -1.48 10.65
CA TYR A 42 11.36 -2.83 11.19
C TYR A 42 12.79 -3.33 10.96
N VAL A 43 13.31 -3.19 9.74
CA VAL A 43 14.68 -3.58 9.37
C VAL A 43 15.73 -2.86 10.23
N ARG A 44 15.58 -1.53 10.37
CA ARG A 44 16.49 -0.71 11.17
C ARG A 44 16.47 -1.13 12.65
N ASP A 45 15.27 -1.24 13.23
CA ASP A 45 15.08 -1.45 14.66
C ASP A 45 15.46 -2.88 15.09
N ASN A 46 15.32 -3.87 14.20
CA ASN A 46 15.67 -5.26 14.43
C ASN A 46 17.03 -5.65 13.81
N LYS A 47 17.73 -4.72 13.15
CA LYS A 47 19.03 -4.95 12.48
C LYS A 47 18.98 -6.13 11.51
N VAL A 48 17.92 -6.22 10.72
CA VAL A 48 17.77 -7.28 9.72
C VAL A 48 18.75 -7.03 8.59
N ASP A 49 19.53 -8.07 8.23
CA ASP A 49 20.48 -8.02 7.11
C ASP A 49 19.74 -8.19 5.78
N ILE A 50 19.30 -7.08 5.20
CA ILE A 50 18.60 -6.98 3.92
C ILE A 50 18.93 -5.63 3.25
N GLU A 51 19.11 -5.63 1.94
CA GLU A 51 19.38 -4.41 1.20
C GLU A 51 18.14 -3.50 1.15
N GLY A 52 18.36 -2.18 1.35
CA GLY A 52 17.28 -1.19 1.36
C GLY A 52 16.49 -1.14 0.06
N ASP A 53 17.14 -1.37 -1.10
CA ASP A 53 16.46 -1.41 -2.40
C ASP A 53 15.51 -2.61 -2.56
N ILE A 54 15.76 -3.70 -1.84
CA ILE A 54 14.85 -4.84 -1.76
C ILE A 54 13.63 -4.45 -0.95
N VAL A 55 13.83 -3.86 0.23
CA VAL A 55 12.73 -3.44 1.13
C VAL A 55 11.79 -2.45 0.44
N ARG A 56 12.32 -1.48 -0.30
CA ARG A 56 11.57 -0.45 -1.04
C ARG A 56 10.77 -0.96 -2.24
N GLN A 57 10.73 -2.25 -2.47
CA GLN A 57 9.88 -2.87 -3.49
C GLN A 57 8.66 -3.59 -2.88
N ALA A 58 8.59 -3.70 -1.56
CA ALA A 58 7.57 -4.47 -0.87
C ALA A 58 6.15 -3.95 -1.11
N GLY A 59 5.95 -2.64 -0.93
CA GLY A 59 4.64 -2.01 -1.14
C GLY A 59 4.16 -2.10 -2.58
N LEU A 60 5.08 -1.91 -3.55
CA LEU A 60 4.79 -2.08 -4.97
C LEU A 60 4.43 -3.54 -5.30
N ALA A 61 5.19 -4.49 -4.76
CA ALA A 61 4.94 -5.91 -4.95
C ALA A 61 3.53 -6.29 -4.45
N ALA A 62 3.19 -5.91 -3.21
CA ALA A 62 1.87 -6.19 -2.64
C ALA A 62 0.73 -5.54 -3.46
N THR A 63 0.93 -4.31 -3.93
CA THR A 63 -0.03 -3.61 -4.79
C THR A 63 -0.24 -4.34 -6.11
N ARG A 64 0.83 -4.75 -6.80
CA ARG A 64 0.75 -5.50 -8.07
C ARG A 64 0.07 -6.85 -7.89
N LYS A 65 0.36 -7.55 -6.80
CA LYS A 65 -0.31 -8.83 -6.48
C LYS A 65 -1.81 -8.65 -6.31
N MET A 66 -2.23 -7.65 -5.53
CA MET A 66 -3.65 -7.38 -5.34
C MET A 66 -4.33 -6.94 -6.64
N TYR A 67 -3.67 -6.11 -7.45
CA TYR A 67 -4.16 -5.72 -8.76
C TYR A 67 -4.41 -6.95 -9.65
N GLN A 68 -3.48 -7.90 -9.70
CA GLN A 68 -3.66 -9.14 -10.44
C GLN A 68 -4.86 -9.95 -9.93
N ILE A 69 -5.02 -10.05 -8.60
CA ILE A 69 -6.16 -10.74 -8.00
C ILE A 69 -7.49 -10.08 -8.37
N LEU A 70 -7.55 -8.72 -8.39
CA LEU A 70 -8.75 -8.00 -8.81
C LEU A 70 -9.16 -8.37 -10.24
N HIS A 71 -8.20 -8.42 -11.16
CA HIS A 71 -8.46 -8.76 -12.54
C HIS A 71 -8.82 -10.24 -12.73
N ASP A 72 -8.09 -11.15 -12.11
CA ASP A 72 -8.33 -12.60 -12.23
C ASP A 72 -9.71 -13.00 -11.70
N LYS A 73 -10.09 -12.42 -10.55
CA LYS A 73 -11.40 -12.66 -9.92
C LYS A 73 -12.51 -11.75 -10.44
N ARG A 74 -12.19 -10.76 -11.28
CA ARG A 74 -13.13 -9.77 -11.84
C ARG A 74 -13.89 -9.00 -10.75
N TYR A 75 -13.22 -8.64 -9.66
CA TYR A 75 -13.81 -7.80 -8.63
C TYR A 75 -14.04 -6.38 -9.15
N ARG A 76 -15.14 -5.74 -8.69
CA ARG A 76 -15.52 -4.37 -9.07
C ARG A 76 -14.78 -3.27 -8.30
N ALA A 77 -13.67 -3.59 -7.69
CA ALA A 77 -12.87 -2.64 -6.94
C ALA A 77 -11.76 -2.03 -7.80
N THR A 78 -11.40 -0.79 -7.51
CA THR A 78 -10.23 -0.12 -8.10
C THR A 78 -9.20 0.15 -7.01
N ILE A 79 -7.91 0.02 -7.32
CA ILE A 79 -6.85 0.38 -6.40
C ILE A 79 -6.65 1.89 -6.39
N ILE A 80 -6.58 2.48 -5.19
CA ILE A 80 -6.02 3.80 -4.98
C ILE A 80 -4.69 3.66 -4.22
N GLY A 81 -3.58 3.84 -4.93
CA GLY A 81 -2.25 3.92 -4.37
C GLY A 81 -1.96 5.29 -3.78
N GLY A 82 -0.91 5.41 -3.00
CA GLY A 82 -0.51 6.71 -2.47
C GLY A 82 0.50 6.63 -1.34
N GLY A 83 0.59 7.74 -0.59
CA GLY A 83 1.54 7.87 0.51
C GLY A 83 2.98 7.78 0.02
N ALA A 84 3.27 8.29 -1.19
CA ALA A 84 4.59 8.21 -1.80
C ALA A 84 5.68 8.79 -0.87
N ARG A 85 6.75 8.03 -0.69
CA ARG A 85 7.98 8.42 0.01
C ARG A 85 9.12 8.73 -0.96
N HIS A 86 8.98 8.24 -2.19
CA HIS A 86 9.90 8.52 -3.30
C HIS A 86 9.16 8.37 -4.65
N VAL A 87 9.76 8.89 -5.72
CA VAL A 87 9.13 8.94 -7.06
C VAL A 87 8.72 7.57 -7.61
N ARG A 88 9.41 6.50 -7.24
CA ARG A 88 9.08 5.13 -7.70
C ARG A 88 7.67 4.67 -7.28
N HIS A 89 7.12 5.20 -6.17
CA HIS A 89 5.77 4.84 -5.72
C HIS A 89 4.66 5.29 -6.68
N PHE A 90 4.97 6.11 -7.69
CA PHE A 90 4.03 6.46 -8.75
C PHE A 90 4.57 6.22 -10.15
N THR A 91 5.88 6.38 -10.41
CA THR A 91 6.43 6.06 -11.75
C THR A 91 6.29 4.58 -12.08
N GLU A 92 6.42 3.69 -11.10
CA GLU A 92 6.23 2.24 -11.26
C GLU A 92 4.75 1.83 -11.37
N MET A 93 3.80 2.76 -11.11
CA MET A 93 2.36 2.53 -11.25
C MET A 93 1.83 2.93 -12.64
N VAL A 94 2.66 3.54 -13.50
CA VAL A 94 2.25 3.96 -14.85
C VAL A 94 1.84 2.75 -15.69
N GLY A 95 0.65 2.81 -16.26
CA GLY A 95 0.08 1.78 -17.13
C GLY A 95 -0.89 0.82 -16.42
N GLY A 96 -1.08 0.93 -15.11
CA GLY A 96 -2.12 0.21 -14.39
C GLY A 96 -3.47 0.96 -14.45
N ASP A 97 -4.58 0.22 -14.48
CA ASP A 97 -5.92 0.77 -14.30
C ASP A 97 -6.19 1.02 -12.81
N GLN A 98 -5.60 2.09 -12.31
CA GLN A 98 -5.64 2.48 -10.90
C GLN A 98 -5.43 3.97 -10.74
N VAL A 99 -5.77 4.49 -9.56
CA VAL A 99 -5.51 5.88 -9.16
C VAL A 99 -4.33 5.93 -8.20
N VAL A 100 -3.49 6.96 -8.32
CA VAL A 100 -2.37 7.18 -7.40
C VAL A 100 -2.43 8.59 -6.84
N THR A 101 -2.42 8.71 -5.52
CA THR A 101 -2.29 9.99 -4.84
C THR A 101 -0.82 10.39 -4.77
N ILE A 102 -0.49 11.53 -5.35
CA ILE A 102 0.88 12.04 -5.43
C ILE A 102 1.00 13.29 -4.56
N ASN A 103 1.95 13.28 -3.62
CA ASN A 103 2.31 14.46 -2.87
C ASN A 103 3.02 15.47 -3.79
N TRP A 104 2.75 16.77 -3.61
CA TRP A 104 3.45 17.78 -4.39
C TRP A 104 4.93 17.86 -3.98
N LYS A 105 5.18 18.19 -2.71
CA LYS A 105 6.53 18.45 -2.20
C LYS A 105 7.34 17.17 -2.04
N GLY A 106 8.53 17.15 -2.61
CA GLY A 106 9.49 16.05 -2.51
C GLY A 106 9.19 14.84 -3.42
N THR A 107 8.11 14.90 -4.21
CA THR A 107 7.73 13.85 -5.17
C THR A 107 7.32 14.42 -6.52
N ALA A 108 6.16 15.05 -6.65
CA ALA A 108 5.73 15.62 -7.92
C ALA A 108 6.66 16.71 -8.44
N ASP A 109 7.09 17.63 -7.57
CA ASP A 109 8.07 18.67 -7.89
C ASP A 109 9.40 18.09 -8.36
N VAL A 110 9.87 17.01 -7.73
CA VAL A 110 11.10 16.30 -8.14
C VAL A 110 10.91 15.65 -9.51
N LEU A 111 9.76 15.00 -9.76
CA LEU A 111 9.47 14.36 -11.04
C LEU A 111 9.38 15.39 -12.17
N LEU A 112 8.68 16.51 -11.96
CA LEU A 112 8.54 17.58 -12.95
C LEU A 112 9.87 18.26 -13.29
N GLY A 113 10.84 18.21 -12.38
CA GLY A 113 12.20 18.68 -12.62
C GLY A 113 13.09 17.69 -13.39
N ARG A 114 12.58 16.49 -13.72
CA ARG A 114 13.30 15.48 -14.50
C ARG A 114 12.76 15.45 -15.92
N ASP A 115 13.66 15.36 -16.87
CA ASP A 115 13.33 15.12 -18.28
C ASP A 115 13.25 13.61 -18.53
N GLU A 116 12.20 12.98 -17.95
CA GLU A 116 11.96 11.55 -18.07
C GLU A 116 10.70 11.28 -18.88
N ASP A 117 10.79 10.35 -19.81
CA ASP A 117 9.62 9.88 -20.56
C ASP A 117 8.64 9.13 -19.65
N VAL A 118 7.35 9.31 -19.95
CA VAL A 118 6.29 8.51 -19.33
C VAL A 118 6.27 7.12 -19.96
N VAL A 119 6.70 6.11 -19.21
CA VAL A 119 6.84 4.73 -19.67
C VAL A 119 5.93 3.81 -18.86
N HIS A 120 5.24 2.89 -19.54
CA HIS A 120 4.47 1.84 -18.89
C HIS A 120 5.41 0.90 -18.11
N ARG A 121 5.30 0.90 -16.78
CA ARG A 121 6.14 0.12 -15.87
C ARG A 121 5.36 -0.82 -14.96
N PHE A 122 4.07 -0.58 -14.78
CA PHE A 122 3.26 -1.34 -13.82
C PHE A 122 3.22 -2.85 -14.12
N GLY A 123 3.23 -3.22 -15.40
CA GLY A 123 3.27 -4.62 -15.84
C GLY A 123 4.62 -5.32 -15.63
N ASN A 124 5.69 -4.59 -15.27
CA ASN A 124 6.99 -5.21 -15.01
C ASN A 124 6.93 -5.98 -13.68
N PRO A 125 7.25 -7.29 -13.66
CA PRO A 125 7.23 -8.05 -12.41
C PRO A 125 8.34 -7.58 -11.47
N VAL A 126 8.06 -7.63 -10.18
CA VAL A 126 9.14 -7.55 -9.18
C VAL A 126 9.96 -8.83 -9.29
N PRO A 127 11.30 -8.75 -9.35
CA PRO A 127 12.14 -9.94 -9.52
C PRO A 127 11.88 -11.00 -8.44
N PRO A 128 11.79 -12.30 -8.80
CA PRO A 128 11.49 -13.36 -7.85
C PRO A 128 12.40 -13.39 -6.62
N HIS A 129 13.71 -13.17 -6.79
CA HIS A 129 14.64 -13.15 -5.67
C HIS A 129 14.33 -12.04 -4.64
N VAL A 130 13.78 -10.91 -5.08
CA VAL A 130 13.33 -9.82 -4.19
C VAL A 130 12.16 -10.29 -3.34
N ILE A 131 11.17 -10.95 -3.96
CA ILE A 131 10.02 -11.50 -3.24
C ILE A 131 10.46 -12.57 -2.24
N ASP A 132 11.34 -13.49 -2.68
CA ASP A 132 11.84 -14.58 -1.83
C ASP A 132 12.58 -14.04 -0.60
N GLU A 133 13.40 -13.02 -0.78
CA GLU A 133 14.16 -12.40 0.32
C GLU A 133 13.24 -11.63 1.29
N LEU A 134 12.27 -10.88 0.77
CA LEU A 134 11.26 -10.20 1.57
C LEU A 134 10.44 -11.21 2.40
N LEU A 135 10.00 -12.31 1.79
CA LEU A 135 9.26 -13.38 2.47
C LEU A 135 10.10 -14.09 3.53
N ALA A 136 11.39 -14.29 3.27
CA ALA A 136 12.28 -14.97 4.20
C ALA A 136 12.61 -14.13 5.44
N LYS A 137 12.79 -12.81 5.28
CA LYS A 137 13.38 -11.94 6.29
C LYS A 137 12.37 -11.02 6.99
N LEU A 138 11.22 -10.75 6.39
CA LEU A 138 10.25 -9.78 6.90
C LEU A 138 8.90 -10.45 7.22
N PRO A 139 8.64 -10.80 8.49
CA PRO A 139 7.41 -11.51 8.89
C PRO A 139 6.12 -10.78 8.48
N ASP A 140 6.05 -9.46 8.67
CA ASP A 140 4.86 -8.69 8.29
C ASP A 140 4.72 -8.50 6.78
N PHE A 141 5.81 -8.56 6.01
CA PHE A 141 5.68 -8.67 4.56
C PHE A 141 5.01 -10.00 4.19
N ARG A 142 5.45 -11.11 4.77
CA ARG A 142 4.84 -12.42 4.53
C ARG A 142 3.35 -12.41 4.89
N ARG A 143 2.99 -11.96 6.10
CA ARG A 143 1.60 -11.84 6.55
C ARG A 143 0.75 -10.99 5.61
N GLY A 144 1.29 -9.88 5.12
CA GLY A 144 0.60 -8.97 4.20
C GLY A 144 0.53 -9.45 2.77
N TRP A 145 1.47 -10.28 2.34
CA TRP A 145 1.59 -10.81 0.98
C TRP A 145 0.79 -12.10 0.76
N GLU A 146 0.84 -13.03 1.71
CA GLU A 146 0.20 -14.35 1.56
C GLU A 146 -1.32 -14.25 1.67
N THR A 147 -2.03 -14.94 0.78
CA THR A 147 -3.47 -15.15 0.92
C THR A 147 -3.70 -16.03 2.16
N GLY A 148 -4.57 -15.56 3.06
CA GLY A 148 -4.74 -16.21 4.37
C GLY A 148 -3.63 -15.93 5.38
N GLY A 149 -2.66 -15.05 5.05
CA GLY A 149 -1.55 -14.73 5.96
C GLY A 149 -1.93 -13.90 7.19
N ILE A 150 -3.16 -13.37 7.22
CA ILE A 150 -3.69 -12.57 8.34
C ILE A 150 -5.20 -12.75 8.43
N SER A 151 -5.74 -12.91 9.63
CA SER A 151 -7.17 -13.04 9.91
C SER A 151 -7.83 -11.67 10.16
N ILE A 152 -9.16 -11.63 10.11
CA ILE A 152 -9.94 -10.39 10.32
C ILE A 152 -9.64 -9.78 11.69
N ASP A 153 -9.51 -10.58 12.74
CA ASP A 153 -9.24 -10.13 14.10
C ASP A 153 -7.86 -9.45 14.26
N GLU A 154 -6.95 -9.72 13.32
CA GLU A 154 -5.59 -9.14 13.33
C GLU A 154 -5.44 -7.89 12.46
N TYR A 155 -6.49 -7.47 11.72
CA TYR A 155 -6.36 -6.38 10.75
C TYR A 155 -5.97 -5.05 11.36
N GLU A 156 -6.47 -4.74 12.57
CA GLU A 156 -6.13 -3.49 13.24
C GLU A 156 -4.70 -3.45 13.76
N ASP A 157 -4.16 -4.62 14.11
CA ASP A 157 -2.80 -4.79 14.66
C ASP A 157 -1.75 -5.09 13.57
N PHE A 158 -2.16 -5.12 12.31
CA PHE A 158 -1.22 -5.28 11.21
C PHE A 158 -0.31 -4.05 11.11
N GLY A 159 1.00 -4.25 11.25
CA GLY A 159 1.98 -3.18 11.42
C GLY A 159 1.85 -1.98 10.47
N PRO A 160 1.75 -2.16 9.13
CA PRO A 160 1.51 -1.05 8.21
C PRO A 160 0.19 -0.30 8.44
N VAL A 161 -0.86 -0.99 8.90
CA VAL A 161 -2.16 -0.36 9.24
C VAL A 161 -2.03 0.45 10.52
N GLU A 162 -1.40 -0.13 11.55
CA GLU A 162 -1.16 0.56 12.83
C GLU A 162 -0.28 1.81 12.65
N LEU A 163 0.80 1.73 11.88
CA LEU A 163 1.64 2.87 11.57
C LEU A 163 0.81 4.00 10.95
N PHE A 164 0.00 3.69 9.94
CA PHE A 164 -0.84 4.68 9.25
C PHE A 164 -1.88 5.30 10.19
N ARG A 165 -2.60 4.47 10.97
CA ARG A 165 -3.58 4.91 11.97
C ARG A 165 -2.97 5.84 13.00
N SER A 166 -1.82 5.46 13.57
CA SER A 166 -1.16 6.24 14.61
C SER A 166 -0.67 7.61 14.11
N MET A 167 -0.22 7.70 12.85
CA MET A 167 0.14 8.98 12.22
C MET A 167 -1.06 9.94 12.14
N PHE A 168 -2.23 9.45 11.71
CA PHE A 168 -3.45 10.26 11.65
C PHE A 168 -3.94 10.69 13.02
N LEU A 169 -3.96 9.78 14.00
CA LEU A 169 -4.35 10.09 15.38
C LEU A 169 -3.43 11.14 16.00
N LYS A 170 -2.13 11.04 15.77
CA LYS A 170 -1.16 12.04 16.22
C LYS A 170 -1.44 13.42 15.61
N SER A 171 -1.66 13.48 14.30
CA SER A 171 -1.97 14.72 13.60
C SER A 171 -3.29 15.32 14.09
N TRP A 172 -4.32 14.50 14.26
CA TRP A 172 -5.61 14.93 14.77
C TRP A 172 -5.52 15.53 16.19
N ARG A 173 -4.81 14.86 17.09
CA ARG A 173 -4.56 15.37 18.45
C ARG A 173 -3.85 16.72 18.41
N SER A 174 -2.86 16.90 17.56
CA SER A 174 -2.16 18.18 17.38
C SER A 174 -3.10 19.31 16.94
N VAL A 175 -4.02 19.02 16.00
CA VAL A 175 -5.04 19.99 15.58
C VAL A 175 -5.95 20.36 16.74
N LEU A 176 -6.42 19.39 17.52
CA LEU A 176 -7.28 19.66 18.69
C LEU A 176 -6.57 20.53 19.74
N GLU A 177 -5.29 20.26 20.03
CA GLU A 177 -4.50 21.09 20.96
C GLU A 177 -4.32 22.52 20.44
N THR A 178 -4.07 22.69 19.14
CA THR A 178 -4.00 24.01 18.50
C THR A 178 -5.32 24.78 18.66
N ILE A 179 -6.45 24.14 18.37
CA ILE A 179 -7.78 24.79 18.54
C ILE A 179 -8.04 25.17 20.00
N LYS A 180 -7.69 24.31 20.96
CA LYS A 180 -7.83 24.61 22.36
C LYS A 180 -6.99 25.84 22.81
N SER A 181 -5.77 25.97 22.27
CA SER A 181 -4.88 27.09 22.60
C SER A 181 -5.35 28.43 22.01
N MET A 182 -6.27 28.42 21.03
CA MET A 182 -6.86 29.62 20.42
C MET A 182 -8.10 30.15 21.18
N ARG A 183 -8.58 29.43 22.19
CA ARG A 183 -9.71 29.82 23.03
C ARG A 183 -9.26 30.46 24.32
#